data_83cf365c99cd6ba9e2540894efd84dc6
#
_entry.id   83cf365c99cd6ba9e2540894efd84dc6
#
_cell.length_a   1.000
_cell.length_b   1.000
_cell.length_c   1.000
_cell.angle_alpha   90.00
_cell.angle_beta   90.00
_cell.angle_gamma   90.00
#
_symmetry.space_group_name_H-M   'P 1'
#
loop_
_entity.id
_entity.type
_entity.pdbx_description
1 polymer ?
#
loop_
_entity_poly.entity_id
_entity_poly.type
_entity_poly.pdbx_seq_one_letter_code
_entity_poly.pdbx_strand_id
1 'polypeptide(L)'
;IRDRYIMPLILGAAIGLAGGELSFFLQMSFFACGIATILQAGFFMKYPIIQGPSYVPLGAMCTIGATMGVSAMIGSLIPGAIMIVLLGIFKGFSKFVRKAIPPFIGGIIILIVGISLTPTAAKGIASSDGNLSANVASGLTAAGVLIVCMILQYKLKHNRILHMVSVILALVAGTVVAAAMGAADFSSVHDAAWFKLPEFFHFGLPKFEIKSCILMMFIYLIVLLDTTGTWVTISAITGEDLSDKRIDRATIGEGVGCLVGSLFGGTPMTGYSSNAGVLAITKVGSRMAIIAGGMILMVLGVCPKLMTVISCIPTPVVNGVFAVVCILLISNGIKIIQSEPLDERSSLIVGISVVAAVATIVVPTDVVNAMPQFLNYFMSSGTAVGATIAVVLQLCLPRKKKAVKVAFEG
;
A
#
# COMPACT_ATOMS: atom_id res chain seq x y z
N ILE A 1 -8.75 -6.94 7.13
CA ILE A 1 -9.56 -5.70 7.20
C ILE A 1 -8.69 -4.53 7.69
N ARG A 2 -7.71 -4.76 8.56
CA ARG A 2 -6.98 -3.79 9.37
C ARG A 2 -6.38 -2.59 8.62
N ASP A 3 -5.81 -2.77 7.43
CA ASP A 3 -5.01 -1.73 6.76
C ASP A 3 -5.65 -1.20 5.47
N ARG A 4 -6.86 -1.68 5.10
CA ARG A 4 -7.43 -1.46 3.78
C ARG A 4 -8.20 -0.17 3.60
N TYR A 5 -8.73 0.39 4.68
CA TYR A 5 -9.47 1.65 4.63
C TYR A 5 -8.57 2.88 4.82
N ILE A 6 -7.38 2.72 5.42
CA ILE A 6 -6.48 3.84 5.71
C ILE A 6 -5.98 4.49 4.41
N MET A 7 -5.46 3.68 3.48
CA MET A 7 -4.94 4.19 2.21
C MET A 7 -6.01 4.91 1.38
N PRO A 8 -7.21 4.33 1.13
CA PRO A 8 -8.26 5.04 0.42
C PRO A 8 -8.78 6.30 1.14
N LEU A 9 -8.83 6.30 2.48
CA LEU A 9 -9.18 7.49 3.24
C LEU A 9 -8.19 8.64 3.02
N ILE A 10 -6.88 8.33 3.10
CA ILE A 10 -5.84 9.33 2.89
C ILE A 10 -5.87 9.85 1.46
N LEU A 11 -5.99 8.94 0.48
CA LEU A 11 -6.09 9.32 -0.92
C LEU A 11 -7.33 10.17 -1.17
N GLY A 12 -8.49 9.71 -0.70
CA GLY A 12 -9.75 10.44 -0.88
C GLY A 12 -9.69 11.85 -0.30
N ALA A 13 -9.17 12.01 0.91
CA ALA A 13 -8.95 13.31 1.53
C ALA A 13 -7.95 14.17 0.73
N ALA A 14 -6.84 13.59 0.26
CA ALA A 14 -5.80 14.30 -0.49
C ALA A 14 -6.29 14.80 -1.87
N ILE A 15 -7.25 14.11 -2.49
CA ILE A 15 -7.86 14.51 -3.78
C ILE A 15 -9.16 15.30 -3.60
N GLY A 16 -9.48 15.71 -2.37
CA GLY A 16 -10.60 16.61 -2.07
C GLY A 16 -11.98 15.93 -2.00
N LEU A 17 -12.05 14.60 -1.89
CA LEU A 17 -13.32 13.90 -1.68
C LEU A 17 -13.78 14.06 -0.24
N ALA A 18 -15.07 14.40 -0.04
CA ALA A 18 -15.68 14.56 1.27
C ALA A 18 -17.08 13.95 1.33
N GLY A 19 -17.59 13.72 2.53
CA GLY A 19 -18.96 13.26 2.75
C GLY A 19 -19.32 11.99 1.98
N GLY A 20 -20.39 12.04 1.20
CA GLY A 20 -20.92 10.90 0.43
C GLY A 20 -19.96 10.37 -0.63
N GLU A 21 -19.19 11.25 -1.30
CA GLU A 21 -18.19 10.87 -2.31
C GLU A 21 -17.04 10.06 -1.70
N LEU A 22 -16.54 10.50 -0.55
CA LEU A 22 -15.49 9.75 0.18
C LEU A 22 -16.01 8.39 0.65
N SER A 23 -17.23 8.35 1.19
CA SER A 23 -17.90 7.10 1.58
C SER A 23 -18.02 6.15 0.38
N PHE A 24 -18.42 6.65 -0.78
CA PHE A 24 -18.55 5.85 -1.99
C PHE A 24 -17.20 5.38 -2.52
N PHE A 25 -16.17 6.21 -2.47
CA PHE A 25 -14.81 5.82 -2.81
C PHE A 25 -14.28 4.66 -1.94
N LEU A 26 -14.56 4.71 -0.64
CA LEU A 26 -14.25 3.61 0.27
C LEU A 26 -15.02 2.34 -0.07
N GLN A 27 -16.34 2.47 -0.36
CA GLN A 27 -17.17 1.36 -0.81
C GLN A 27 -16.56 0.64 -2.01
N MET A 28 -16.24 1.40 -3.04
CA MET A 28 -15.67 0.85 -4.29
C MET A 28 -14.31 0.21 -4.06
N SER A 29 -13.48 0.81 -3.20
CA SER A 29 -12.19 0.23 -2.81
C SER A 29 -12.34 -1.12 -2.11
N PHE A 30 -13.30 -1.26 -1.16
CA PHE A 30 -13.56 -2.53 -0.49
C PHE A 30 -14.11 -3.59 -1.44
N PHE A 31 -15.03 -3.19 -2.31
CA PHE A 31 -15.62 -4.09 -3.31
C PHE A 31 -14.56 -4.61 -4.28
N ALA A 32 -13.72 -3.72 -4.80
CA ALA A 32 -12.62 -4.08 -5.69
C ALA A 32 -11.58 -4.98 -5.00
N CYS A 33 -11.23 -4.71 -3.73
CA CYS A 33 -10.37 -5.59 -2.93
C CYS A 33 -10.95 -7.00 -2.78
N GLY A 34 -12.25 -7.10 -2.58
CA GLY A 34 -12.95 -8.38 -2.48
C GLY A 34 -12.80 -9.18 -3.77
N ILE A 35 -13.12 -8.57 -4.92
CA ILE A 35 -12.99 -9.19 -6.23
C ILE A 35 -11.53 -9.59 -6.50
N ALA A 36 -10.57 -8.66 -6.32
CA ALA A 36 -9.15 -8.93 -6.56
C ALA A 36 -8.64 -10.09 -5.68
N THR A 37 -9.06 -10.15 -4.40
CA THR A 37 -8.72 -11.25 -3.49
C THR A 37 -9.25 -12.59 -3.99
N ILE A 38 -10.53 -12.65 -4.41
CA ILE A 38 -11.15 -13.88 -4.92
C ILE A 38 -10.47 -14.33 -6.21
N LEU A 39 -10.18 -13.41 -7.13
CA LEU A 39 -9.51 -13.72 -8.39
C LEU A 39 -8.08 -14.25 -8.13
N GLN A 40 -7.32 -13.60 -7.28
CA GLN A 40 -5.93 -13.99 -7.03
C GLN A 40 -5.84 -15.31 -6.27
N ALA A 41 -6.60 -15.47 -5.17
CA ALA A 41 -6.56 -16.67 -4.36
C ALA A 41 -7.29 -17.87 -4.99
N GLY A 42 -8.36 -17.62 -5.74
CA GLY A 42 -9.19 -18.68 -6.33
C GLY A 42 -8.71 -19.16 -7.69
N PHE A 43 -8.37 -18.25 -8.60
CA PHE A 43 -8.16 -18.56 -10.01
C PHE A 43 -6.71 -18.46 -10.47
N PHE A 44 -6.02 -17.35 -10.14
CA PHE A 44 -4.70 -17.07 -10.70
C PHE A 44 -3.56 -17.72 -9.89
N MET A 45 -3.19 -17.14 -8.78
CA MET A 45 -2.07 -17.63 -7.98
C MET A 45 -2.39 -18.90 -7.20
N LYS A 46 -3.63 -19.01 -6.71
CA LYS A 46 -4.11 -20.11 -5.87
C LYS A 46 -3.35 -20.26 -4.54
N TYR A 47 -2.90 -19.13 -3.98
CA TYR A 47 -2.31 -19.02 -2.65
C TYR A 47 -3.28 -18.33 -1.68
N PRO A 48 -3.10 -18.52 -0.38
CA PRO A 48 -3.88 -17.81 0.63
C PRO A 48 -3.42 -16.34 0.77
N ILE A 49 -3.55 -15.56 -0.31
CA ILE A 49 -3.15 -14.16 -0.38
C ILE A 49 -4.37 -13.25 -0.40
N ILE A 50 -4.32 -12.20 0.38
CA ILE A 50 -5.33 -11.16 0.43
C ILE A 50 -4.82 -9.95 -0.35
N GLN A 51 -5.63 -9.45 -1.27
CA GLN A 51 -5.38 -8.25 -2.04
C GLN A 51 -5.92 -7.01 -1.31
N GLY A 52 -5.27 -5.87 -1.50
CA GLY A 52 -5.72 -4.58 -0.98
C GLY A 52 -5.00 -3.40 -1.61
N PRO A 53 -5.39 -2.16 -1.26
CA PRO A 53 -4.83 -0.94 -1.86
C PRO A 53 -3.34 -0.81 -1.61
N SER A 54 -2.56 -0.58 -2.66
CA SER A 54 -1.11 -0.40 -2.56
C SER A 54 -0.76 1.00 -2.04
N TYR A 55 0.16 1.08 -1.09
CA TYR A 55 0.73 2.37 -0.63
C TYR A 55 1.80 2.92 -1.58
N VAL A 56 2.38 2.09 -2.41
CA VAL A 56 3.48 2.46 -3.34
C VAL A 56 3.09 3.62 -4.27
N PRO A 57 1.91 3.61 -4.93
CA PRO A 57 1.50 4.66 -5.84
C PRO A 57 0.87 5.88 -5.14
N LEU A 58 0.68 5.85 -3.82
CA LEU A 58 -0.12 6.86 -3.10
C LEU A 58 0.34 8.30 -3.39
N GLY A 59 1.64 8.57 -3.31
CA GLY A 59 2.16 9.92 -3.55
C GLY A 59 1.87 10.43 -4.96
N ALA A 60 2.09 9.60 -5.98
CA ALA A 60 1.78 9.97 -7.36
C ALA A 60 0.27 10.11 -7.61
N MET A 61 -0.55 9.23 -7.03
CA MET A 61 -2.01 9.32 -7.12
C MET A 61 -2.55 10.59 -6.46
N CYS A 62 -2.05 10.96 -5.29
CA CYS A 62 -2.41 12.23 -4.63
C CYS A 62 -2.06 13.42 -5.52
N THR A 63 -0.85 13.43 -6.11
CA THR A 63 -0.42 14.53 -6.98
C THR A 63 -1.25 14.62 -8.24
N ILE A 64 -1.46 13.51 -8.96
CA ILE A 64 -2.27 13.49 -10.19
C ILE A 64 -3.73 13.83 -9.88
N GLY A 65 -4.30 13.23 -8.84
CA GLY A 65 -5.69 13.46 -8.46
C GLY A 65 -5.98 14.91 -8.04
N ALA A 66 -5.08 15.51 -7.26
CA ALA A 66 -5.22 16.90 -6.82
C ALA A 66 -5.00 17.93 -7.95
N THR A 67 -4.08 17.65 -8.91
CA THR A 67 -3.74 18.61 -9.97
C THR A 67 -4.59 18.47 -11.22
N MET A 68 -4.99 17.25 -11.57
CA MET A 68 -5.67 16.93 -12.84
C MET A 68 -7.05 16.29 -12.65
N GLY A 69 -7.44 16.04 -11.40
CA GLY A 69 -8.72 15.46 -11.03
C GLY A 69 -8.74 13.93 -11.03
N VAL A 70 -9.78 13.36 -10.43
CA VAL A 70 -9.94 11.92 -10.20
C VAL A 70 -10.03 11.13 -11.51
N SER A 71 -10.68 11.68 -12.54
CA SER A 71 -10.78 11.05 -13.87
C SER A 71 -9.41 10.83 -14.54
N ALA A 72 -8.48 11.79 -14.40
CA ALA A 72 -7.11 11.66 -14.92
C ALA A 72 -6.29 10.65 -14.08
N MET A 73 -6.48 10.65 -12.76
CA MET A 73 -5.89 9.66 -11.89
C MET A 73 -6.32 8.24 -12.29
N ILE A 74 -7.62 7.99 -12.45
CA ILE A 74 -8.15 6.69 -12.88
C ILE A 74 -7.60 6.31 -14.26
N GLY A 75 -7.60 7.25 -15.22
CA GLY A 75 -7.07 7.03 -16.56
C GLY A 75 -5.59 6.64 -16.57
N SER A 76 -4.79 7.20 -15.65
CA SER A 76 -3.37 6.84 -15.54
C SER A 76 -3.12 5.44 -15.00
N LEU A 77 -4.06 4.86 -14.25
CA LEU A 77 -3.95 3.51 -13.67
C LEU A 77 -4.14 2.39 -14.70
N ILE A 78 -5.04 2.57 -15.65
CA ILE A 78 -5.46 1.51 -16.60
C ILE A 78 -4.30 0.99 -17.45
N PRO A 79 -3.47 1.84 -18.10
CA PRO A 79 -2.34 1.35 -18.90
C PRO A 79 -1.32 0.56 -18.08
N GLY A 80 -1.06 0.97 -16.85
CA GLY A 80 -0.18 0.26 -15.93
C GLY A 80 -0.70 -1.15 -15.59
N ALA A 81 -1.98 -1.26 -15.30
CA ALA A 81 -2.63 -2.54 -15.02
C ALA A 81 -2.62 -3.48 -16.24
N ILE A 82 -2.91 -2.97 -17.44
CA ILE A 82 -2.81 -3.72 -18.70
C ILE A 82 -1.37 -4.21 -18.93
N MET A 83 -0.39 -3.34 -18.70
CA MET A 83 1.03 -3.70 -18.82
C MET A 83 1.39 -4.89 -17.92
N ILE A 84 0.93 -4.90 -16.66
CA ILE A 84 1.17 -6.03 -15.75
C ILE A 84 0.53 -7.32 -16.28
N VAL A 85 -0.70 -7.27 -16.78
CA VAL A 85 -1.35 -8.44 -17.40
C VAL A 85 -0.50 -8.98 -18.56
N LEU A 86 -0.04 -8.09 -19.45
CA LEU A 86 0.79 -8.47 -20.58
C LEU A 86 2.13 -9.08 -20.15
N LEU A 87 2.79 -8.52 -19.14
CA LEU A 87 4.03 -9.08 -18.58
C LEU A 87 3.85 -10.53 -18.08
N GLY A 88 2.71 -10.83 -17.45
CA GLY A 88 2.38 -12.20 -17.04
C GLY A 88 2.10 -13.13 -18.22
N ILE A 89 1.40 -12.66 -19.26
CA ILE A 89 1.10 -13.44 -20.48
C ILE A 89 2.37 -13.80 -21.25
N PHE A 90 3.28 -12.84 -21.43
CA PHE A 90 4.53 -13.05 -22.17
C PHE A 90 5.58 -13.88 -21.41
N LYS A 91 5.31 -14.35 -20.20
CA LYS A 91 6.18 -15.25 -19.41
C LYS A 91 7.62 -14.76 -19.22
N GLY A 92 7.84 -13.46 -19.36
CA GLY A 92 9.16 -12.84 -19.22
C GLY A 92 9.44 -12.33 -17.81
N PHE A 93 8.39 -12.09 -17.05
CA PHE A 93 8.46 -11.42 -15.75
C PHE A 93 9.14 -12.29 -14.69
N SER A 94 8.82 -13.58 -14.62
CA SER A 94 9.43 -14.50 -13.65
C SER A 94 10.97 -14.55 -13.77
N LYS A 95 11.50 -14.56 -14.99
CA LYS A 95 12.96 -14.54 -15.24
C LYS A 95 13.59 -13.20 -14.83
N PHE A 96 12.91 -12.09 -15.13
CA PHE A 96 13.37 -10.74 -14.75
C PHE A 96 13.38 -10.58 -13.22
N VAL A 97 12.32 -10.97 -12.54
CA VAL A 97 12.19 -10.90 -11.08
C VAL A 97 13.32 -11.63 -10.39
N ARG A 98 13.58 -12.89 -10.77
CA ARG A 98 14.66 -13.67 -10.16
C ARG A 98 16.04 -13.04 -10.33
N LYS A 99 16.26 -12.29 -11.41
CA LYS A 99 17.55 -11.64 -11.71
C LYS A 99 17.68 -10.26 -11.09
N ALA A 100 16.65 -9.44 -11.19
CA ALA A 100 16.70 -8.01 -10.85
C ALA A 100 16.29 -7.73 -9.40
N ILE A 101 15.52 -8.61 -8.77
CA ILE A 101 14.83 -8.32 -7.51
C ILE A 101 14.94 -9.49 -6.54
N PRO A 102 16.12 -9.65 -5.93
CA PRO A 102 16.22 -10.48 -4.73
C PRO A 102 15.33 -9.88 -3.62
N PRO A 103 14.91 -10.67 -2.63
CA PRO A 103 14.09 -10.22 -1.49
C PRO A 103 14.62 -8.95 -0.84
N PHE A 104 15.94 -8.80 -0.79
CA PHE A 104 16.66 -7.64 -0.30
C PHE A 104 16.21 -6.31 -0.96
N ILE A 105 16.06 -6.27 -2.30
CA ILE A 105 15.58 -5.07 -3.01
C ILE A 105 14.12 -4.77 -2.64
N GLY A 106 13.27 -5.80 -2.50
CA GLY A 106 11.90 -5.64 -1.98
C GLY A 106 11.91 -4.99 -0.59
N GLY A 107 12.81 -5.41 0.29
CA GLY A 107 12.99 -4.81 1.61
C GLY A 107 13.36 -3.32 1.55
N ILE A 108 14.27 -2.94 0.64
CA ILE A 108 14.64 -1.53 0.41
C ILE A 108 13.44 -0.71 -0.05
N ILE A 109 12.65 -1.24 -0.99
CA ILE A 109 11.46 -0.55 -1.50
C ILE A 109 10.45 -0.31 -0.37
N ILE A 110 10.15 -1.32 0.44
CA ILE A 110 9.22 -1.20 1.57
C ILE A 110 9.72 -0.17 2.60
N LEU A 111 11.02 -0.18 2.89
CA LEU A 111 11.66 0.80 3.77
C LEU A 111 11.47 2.23 3.23
N ILE A 112 11.75 2.43 1.96
CA ILE A 112 11.61 3.73 1.27
C ILE A 112 10.16 4.19 1.25
N VAL A 113 9.20 3.30 1.00
CA VAL A 113 7.75 3.63 1.07
C VAL A 113 7.40 4.20 2.44
N GLY A 114 7.81 3.53 3.52
CA GLY A 114 7.56 4.01 4.88
C GLY A 114 8.16 5.39 5.16
N ILE A 115 9.41 5.62 4.76
CA ILE A 115 10.09 6.91 4.92
C ILE A 115 9.40 8.00 4.08
N SER A 116 9.13 7.73 2.81
CA SER A 116 8.56 8.71 1.86
C SER A 116 7.14 9.13 2.23
N LEU A 117 6.37 8.28 2.90
CA LEU A 117 5.00 8.57 3.31
C LEU A 117 4.90 9.23 4.71
N THR A 118 5.97 9.22 5.51
CA THR A 118 5.99 9.84 6.84
C THR A 118 5.62 11.33 6.82
N PRO A 119 6.14 12.16 5.90
CA PRO A 119 5.73 13.58 5.81
C PRO A 119 4.25 13.77 5.50
N THR A 120 3.65 12.89 4.69
CA THR A 120 2.22 12.93 4.38
C THR A 120 1.38 12.70 5.64
N ALA A 121 1.76 11.74 6.48
CA ALA A 121 1.11 11.50 7.75
C ALA A 121 1.22 12.71 8.70
N ALA A 122 2.41 13.28 8.82
CA ALA A 122 2.65 14.44 9.68
C ALA A 122 1.89 15.69 9.22
N LYS A 123 1.91 15.98 7.91
CA LYS A 123 1.16 17.10 7.32
C LYS A 123 -0.35 16.88 7.49
N GLY A 124 -0.85 15.66 7.30
CA GLY A 124 -2.27 15.36 7.44
C GLY A 124 -2.80 15.54 8.87
N ILE A 125 -1.93 15.44 9.90
CA ILE A 125 -2.30 15.82 11.28
C ILE A 125 -2.32 17.34 11.44
N ALA A 126 -1.29 18.04 10.94
CA ALA A 126 -1.08 19.46 11.21
C ALA A 126 -1.95 20.39 10.33
N SER A 127 -2.18 20.01 9.06
CA SER A 127 -2.82 20.85 8.04
C SER A 127 -4.29 20.50 7.79
N SER A 128 -4.93 19.69 8.64
CA SER A 128 -6.36 19.43 8.56
C SER A 128 -7.17 20.65 8.98
N ASP A 129 -8.34 20.83 8.38
CA ASP A 129 -9.25 21.90 8.72
C ASP A 129 -9.64 21.86 10.21
N GLY A 130 -9.86 23.02 10.81
CA GLY A 130 -10.29 23.18 12.20
C GLY A 130 -9.19 23.59 13.15
N ASN A 131 -9.39 23.32 14.44
CA ASN A 131 -8.47 23.74 15.49
C ASN A 131 -7.22 22.85 15.54
N LEU A 132 -6.03 23.45 15.35
CA LEU A 132 -4.75 22.74 15.37
C LEU A 132 -4.55 21.90 16.64
N SER A 133 -4.99 22.42 17.81
CA SER A 133 -4.87 21.67 19.06
C SER A 133 -5.73 20.41 19.08
N ALA A 134 -6.95 20.46 18.54
CA ALA A 134 -7.83 19.31 18.40
C ALA A 134 -7.26 18.27 17.42
N ASN A 135 -6.71 18.74 16.30
CA ASN A 135 -6.11 17.90 15.27
C ASN A 135 -4.88 17.15 15.83
N VAL A 136 -3.97 17.88 16.49
CA VAL A 136 -2.77 17.29 17.08
C VAL A 136 -3.13 16.34 18.24
N ALA A 137 -4.04 16.73 19.12
CA ALA A 137 -4.47 15.89 20.25
C ALA A 137 -5.10 14.58 19.78
N SER A 138 -6.04 14.64 18.82
CA SER A 138 -6.73 13.46 18.32
C SER A 138 -5.81 12.55 17.48
N GLY A 139 -4.95 13.13 16.64
CA GLY A 139 -3.97 12.38 15.85
C GLY A 139 -2.91 11.71 16.72
N LEU A 140 -2.34 12.43 17.68
CA LEU A 140 -1.35 11.85 18.63
C LEU A 140 -1.98 10.81 19.55
N THR A 141 -3.23 10.98 19.98
CA THR A 141 -3.96 9.96 20.77
C THR A 141 -4.11 8.68 19.95
N ALA A 142 -4.55 8.76 18.70
CA ALA A 142 -4.68 7.59 17.83
C ALA A 142 -3.33 6.89 17.64
N ALA A 143 -2.26 7.64 17.34
CA ALA A 143 -0.92 7.10 17.20
C ALA A 143 -0.43 6.45 18.51
N GLY A 144 -0.58 7.13 19.63
CA GLY A 144 -0.16 6.67 20.94
C GLY A 144 -0.85 5.38 21.37
N VAL A 145 -2.19 5.31 21.23
CA VAL A 145 -2.96 4.09 21.54
C VAL A 145 -2.49 2.92 20.67
N LEU A 146 -2.24 3.14 19.39
CA LEU A 146 -1.75 2.09 18.50
C LEU A 146 -0.35 1.61 18.90
N ILE A 147 0.57 2.53 19.25
CA ILE A 147 1.92 2.20 19.72
C ILE A 147 1.84 1.41 21.04
N VAL A 148 1.00 1.85 21.99
CA VAL A 148 0.80 1.13 23.25
C VAL A 148 0.27 -0.28 22.99
N CYS A 149 -0.72 -0.43 22.10
CA CYS A 149 -1.22 -1.75 21.69
C CYS A 149 -0.11 -2.63 21.10
N MET A 150 0.79 -2.06 20.28
CA MET A 150 1.93 -2.78 19.70
C MET A 150 2.92 -3.24 20.78
N ILE A 151 3.23 -2.37 21.73
CA ILE A 151 4.11 -2.73 22.88
C ILE A 151 3.47 -3.84 23.72
N LEU A 152 2.17 -3.74 24.00
CA LEU A 152 1.43 -4.77 24.73
C LEU A 152 1.41 -6.10 23.96
N GLN A 153 1.25 -6.07 22.64
CA GLN A 153 1.35 -7.27 21.79
C GLN A 153 2.73 -7.92 21.85
N TYR A 154 3.80 -7.11 21.91
CA TYR A 154 5.16 -7.61 22.08
C TYR A 154 5.36 -8.29 23.44
N LYS A 155 4.80 -7.70 24.51
CA LYS A 155 4.87 -8.27 25.88
C LYS A 155 3.95 -9.48 26.05
N LEU A 156 2.71 -9.39 25.53
CA LEU A 156 1.67 -10.41 25.68
C LEU A 156 1.61 -11.31 24.44
N LYS A 157 2.68 -12.02 24.16
CA LYS A 157 2.92 -12.83 22.93
C LYS A 157 1.75 -13.73 22.45
N HIS A 158 0.69 -13.90 23.24
CA HIS A 158 -0.40 -14.86 22.99
C HIS A 158 -1.78 -14.20 22.75
N ASN A 159 -1.92 -12.87 22.84
CA ASN A 159 -3.24 -12.23 22.74
C ASN A 159 -3.59 -11.86 21.30
N ARG A 160 -4.18 -12.84 20.58
CA ARG A 160 -4.61 -12.69 19.16
C ARG A 160 -5.66 -11.58 18.98
N ILE A 161 -6.55 -11.38 19.96
CA ILE A 161 -7.64 -10.41 19.89
C ILE A 161 -7.06 -8.99 19.87
N LEU A 162 -6.10 -8.69 20.75
CA LEU A 162 -5.46 -7.37 20.77
C LEU A 162 -4.77 -7.05 19.43
N HIS A 163 -4.20 -8.06 18.77
CA HIS A 163 -3.59 -7.88 17.45
C HIS A 163 -4.61 -7.52 16.37
N MET A 164 -5.84 -8.03 16.46
CA MET A 164 -6.91 -7.79 15.47
C MET A 164 -7.61 -6.44 15.70
N VAL A 165 -7.71 -5.99 16.94
CA VAL A 165 -8.56 -4.84 17.34
C VAL A 165 -7.75 -3.55 17.52
N SER A 166 -6.42 -3.61 17.62
CA SER A 166 -5.55 -2.46 17.93
C SER A 166 -5.78 -1.21 17.06
N VAL A 167 -5.95 -1.37 15.75
CA VAL A 167 -6.21 -0.23 14.85
C VAL A 167 -7.59 0.36 15.09
N ILE A 168 -8.60 -0.49 15.32
CA ILE A 168 -9.96 -0.04 15.62
C ILE A 168 -9.97 0.73 16.95
N LEU A 169 -9.28 0.21 17.98
CA LEU A 169 -9.14 0.91 19.26
C LEU A 169 -8.47 2.28 19.12
N ALA A 170 -7.42 2.36 18.31
CA ALA A 170 -6.72 3.62 18.04
C ALA A 170 -7.62 4.64 17.35
N LEU A 171 -8.37 4.21 16.33
CA LEU A 171 -9.32 5.07 15.61
C LEU A 171 -10.45 5.54 16.52
N VAL A 172 -11.04 4.63 17.29
CA VAL A 172 -12.11 4.98 18.24
C VAL A 172 -11.58 5.96 19.28
N ALA A 173 -10.43 5.70 19.89
CA ALA A 173 -9.85 6.60 20.90
C ALA A 173 -9.56 8.01 20.32
N GLY A 174 -8.92 8.08 19.15
CA GLY A 174 -8.67 9.36 18.48
C GLY A 174 -9.96 10.10 18.12
N THR A 175 -10.97 9.36 17.63
CA THR A 175 -12.28 9.95 17.25
C THR A 175 -13.04 10.44 18.48
N VAL A 176 -12.99 9.74 19.61
CA VAL A 176 -13.59 10.20 20.88
C VAL A 176 -12.94 11.50 21.33
N VAL A 177 -11.62 11.63 21.26
CA VAL A 177 -10.92 12.89 21.59
C VAL A 177 -11.33 13.99 20.62
N ALA A 178 -11.39 13.72 19.32
CA ALA A 178 -11.84 14.69 18.32
C ALA A 178 -13.29 15.13 18.57
N ALA A 179 -14.20 14.21 18.90
CA ALA A 179 -15.58 14.51 19.25
C ALA A 179 -15.70 15.34 20.51
N ALA A 180 -14.93 15.04 21.56
CA ALA A 180 -14.89 15.81 22.80
C ALA A 180 -14.39 17.27 22.57
N MET A 181 -13.58 17.48 21.54
CA MET A 181 -13.09 18.80 21.12
C MET A 181 -13.96 19.46 20.01
N GLY A 182 -15.12 18.87 19.68
CA GLY A 182 -16.04 19.39 18.65
C GLY A 182 -15.56 19.26 17.20
N ALA A 183 -14.58 18.40 16.94
CA ALA A 183 -13.95 18.21 15.63
C ALA A 183 -14.42 16.93 14.90
N ALA A 184 -15.51 16.29 15.32
CA ALA A 184 -16.07 15.11 14.67
C ALA A 184 -17.58 15.32 14.42
N ASP A 185 -18.03 15.07 13.18
CA ASP A 185 -19.43 15.14 12.78
C ASP A 185 -19.87 13.80 12.20
N PHE A 186 -20.90 13.21 12.79
CA PHE A 186 -21.53 11.95 12.37
C PHE A 186 -22.94 12.13 11.83
N SER A 187 -23.38 13.37 11.58
CA SER A 187 -24.76 13.68 11.10
C SER A 187 -25.09 12.93 9.81
N SER A 188 -24.15 12.84 8.88
CA SER A 188 -24.30 12.18 7.59
C SER A 188 -24.55 10.66 7.69
N VAL A 189 -24.27 10.02 8.83
CA VAL A 189 -24.51 8.59 9.03
C VAL A 189 -25.99 8.26 9.09
N HIS A 190 -26.82 9.20 9.61
CA HIS A 190 -28.27 9.00 9.71
C HIS A 190 -28.90 8.83 8.32
N ASP A 191 -28.50 9.66 7.37
CA ASP A 191 -29.09 9.73 6.03
C ASP A 191 -28.49 8.71 5.05
N ALA A 192 -27.41 8.03 5.44
CA ALA A 192 -26.76 7.04 4.60
C ALA A 192 -27.62 5.80 4.38
N ALA A 193 -27.74 5.38 3.12
CA ALA A 193 -28.48 4.17 2.75
C ALA A 193 -27.81 2.92 3.34
N TRP A 194 -28.59 1.86 3.56
CA TRP A 194 -28.05 0.57 3.98
C TRP A 194 -27.43 -0.22 2.84
N PHE A 195 -27.89 0.03 1.61
CA PHE A 195 -27.46 -0.70 0.43
C PHE A 195 -27.33 0.23 -0.77
N LYS A 196 -26.17 0.16 -1.46
CA LYS A 196 -25.93 0.82 -2.74
C LYS A 196 -25.09 -0.10 -3.62
N LEU A 197 -25.52 -0.29 -4.85
CA LEU A 197 -24.78 -1.10 -5.81
C LEU A 197 -23.50 -0.42 -6.24
N PRO A 198 -22.45 -1.21 -6.56
CA PRO A 198 -21.23 -0.68 -7.15
C PRO A 198 -21.49 -0.05 -8.52
N GLU A 199 -20.85 1.07 -8.78
CA GLU A 199 -20.93 1.81 -10.04
C GLU A 199 -19.57 1.84 -10.71
N PHE A 200 -19.53 1.53 -12.03
CA PHE A 200 -18.32 1.70 -12.81
C PHE A 200 -18.13 3.18 -13.15
N PHE A 201 -16.90 3.66 -13.05
CA PHE A 201 -16.51 5.03 -13.43
C PHE A 201 -17.36 6.12 -12.75
N HIS A 202 -17.81 5.90 -11.52
CA HIS A 202 -18.62 6.87 -10.76
C HIS A 202 -17.99 8.27 -10.73
N PHE A 203 -16.66 8.35 -10.60
CA PHE A 203 -15.92 9.61 -10.55
C PHE A 203 -15.61 10.19 -11.95
N GLY A 204 -16.32 9.73 -12.98
CA GLY A 204 -16.18 10.16 -14.36
C GLY A 204 -15.37 9.19 -15.24
N LEU A 205 -15.52 9.35 -16.55
CA LEU A 205 -14.79 8.53 -17.52
C LEU A 205 -13.28 8.77 -17.44
N PRO A 206 -12.46 7.72 -17.58
CA PRO A 206 -11.01 7.84 -17.51
C PRO A 206 -10.46 8.82 -18.56
N LYS A 207 -9.65 9.77 -18.13
CA LYS A 207 -8.90 10.68 -19.01
C LYS A 207 -7.45 10.23 -19.07
N PHE A 208 -6.98 9.90 -20.27
CA PHE A 208 -5.62 9.43 -20.49
C PHE A 208 -4.68 10.60 -20.77
N GLU A 209 -3.83 10.90 -19.80
CA GLU A 209 -2.73 11.85 -19.96
C GLU A 209 -1.43 11.07 -20.06
N ILE A 210 -0.72 11.20 -21.18
CA ILE A 210 0.41 10.33 -21.56
C ILE A 210 1.50 10.31 -20.48
N LYS A 211 1.84 11.48 -19.91
CA LYS A 211 2.92 11.57 -18.91
C LYS A 211 2.55 10.89 -17.60
N SER A 212 1.32 11.08 -17.13
CA SER A 212 0.79 10.41 -15.94
C SER A 212 0.66 8.90 -16.16
N CYS A 213 0.26 8.48 -17.37
CA CYS A 213 0.20 7.07 -17.74
C CYS A 213 1.59 6.41 -17.70
N ILE A 214 2.61 7.04 -18.28
CA ILE A 214 3.99 6.52 -18.28
C ILE A 214 4.52 6.44 -16.84
N LEU A 215 4.31 7.47 -16.03
CA LEU A 215 4.70 7.46 -14.62
C LEU A 215 4.04 6.31 -13.87
N MET A 216 2.72 6.16 -14.03
CA MET A 216 1.98 5.09 -13.34
C MET A 216 2.38 3.70 -13.85
N MET A 217 2.63 3.51 -15.13
CA MET A 217 3.19 2.25 -15.64
C MET A 217 4.51 1.90 -14.95
N PHE A 218 5.39 2.87 -14.76
CA PHE A 218 6.64 2.67 -14.05
C PHE A 218 6.40 2.31 -12.56
N ILE A 219 5.53 3.04 -11.88
CA ILE A 219 5.18 2.77 -10.48
C ILE A 219 4.52 1.40 -10.33
N TYR A 220 3.72 0.96 -11.30
CA TYR A 220 3.13 -0.37 -11.28
C TYR A 220 4.17 -1.51 -11.35
N LEU A 221 5.30 -1.29 -12.03
CA LEU A 221 6.41 -2.24 -11.93
C LEU A 221 6.90 -2.34 -10.49
N ILE A 222 7.01 -1.23 -9.77
CA ILE A 222 7.41 -1.22 -8.35
C ILE A 222 6.36 -1.92 -7.48
N VAL A 223 5.07 -1.70 -7.72
CA VAL A 223 3.98 -2.42 -7.04
C VAL A 223 4.10 -3.93 -7.25
N LEU A 224 4.38 -4.34 -8.49
CA LEU A 224 4.55 -5.75 -8.82
C LEU A 224 5.76 -6.38 -8.12
N LEU A 225 6.82 -5.60 -7.89
CA LEU A 225 7.99 -6.02 -7.14
C LEU A 225 7.69 -6.21 -5.66
N ASP A 226 6.98 -5.28 -5.06
CA ASP A 226 6.54 -5.33 -3.66
C ASP A 226 5.66 -6.57 -3.41
N THR A 227 4.66 -6.79 -4.26
CA THR A 227 3.78 -7.96 -4.15
C THR A 227 4.53 -9.29 -4.36
N THR A 228 5.57 -9.30 -5.21
CA THR A 228 6.41 -10.50 -5.40
C THR A 228 7.12 -10.89 -4.11
N GLY A 229 7.61 -9.92 -3.32
CA GLY A 229 8.15 -10.16 -1.99
C GLY A 229 7.15 -10.85 -1.06
N THR A 230 5.89 -10.43 -1.11
CA THR A 230 4.79 -11.08 -0.38
C THR A 230 4.55 -12.52 -0.85
N TRP A 231 4.58 -12.79 -2.16
CA TRP A 231 4.41 -14.15 -2.71
C TRP A 231 5.50 -15.10 -2.23
N VAL A 232 6.77 -14.66 -2.24
CA VAL A 232 7.90 -15.43 -1.72
C VAL A 232 7.72 -15.74 -0.24
N THR A 233 7.30 -14.76 0.55
CA THR A 233 7.07 -14.94 1.99
C THR A 233 5.95 -15.93 2.27
N ILE A 234 4.83 -15.85 1.56
CA ILE A 234 3.72 -16.79 1.71
C ILE A 234 4.12 -18.20 1.26
N SER A 235 4.87 -18.33 0.17
CA SER A 235 5.44 -19.61 -0.28
C SER A 235 6.28 -20.26 0.83
N ALA A 236 7.16 -19.50 1.47
CA ALA A 236 7.98 -19.99 2.57
C ALA A 236 7.16 -20.44 3.80
N ILE A 237 6.07 -19.73 4.12
CA ILE A 237 5.19 -20.05 5.28
C ILE A 237 4.31 -21.27 4.99
N THR A 238 3.79 -21.39 3.76
CA THR A 238 2.87 -22.47 3.37
C THR A 238 3.60 -23.74 2.93
N GLY A 239 4.90 -23.65 2.62
CA GLY A 239 5.69 -24.76 2.04
C GLY A 239 5.31 -25.07 0.60
N GLU A 240 4.46 -24.28 -0.04
CA GLU A 240 4.08 -24.47 -1.44
C GLU A 240 5.13 -23.85 -2.38
N ASP A 241 5.49 -24.57 -3.46
CA ASP A 241 6.49 -24.11 -4.44
C ASP A 241 6.00 -22.91 -5.26
N LEU A 242 6.81 -21.87 -5.33
CA LEU A 242 6.61 -20.69 -6.17
C LEU A 242 7.29 -20.88 -7.53
N SER A 243 6.71 -21.74 -8.36
CA SER A 243 7.21 -22.00 -9.72
C SER A 243 7.04 -20.78 -10.64
N ASP A 244 7.84 -20.69 -11.71
CA ASP A 244 7.77 -19.61 -12.69
C ASP A 244 6.37 -19.49 -13.30
N LYS A 245 5.71 -20.62 -13.60
CA LYS A 245 4.33 -20.64 -14.09
C LYS A 245 3.34 -20.05 -13.07
N ARG A 246 3.59 -20.23 -11.78
CA ARG A 246 2.74 -19.66 -10.73
C ARG A 246 2.97 -18.15 -10.58
N ILE A 247 4.23 -17.71 -10.70
CA ILE A 247 4.59 -16.27 -10.73
C ILE A 247 3.90 -15.57 -11.92
N ASP A 248 3.99 -16.13 -13.12
CA ASP A 248 3.38 -15.54 -14.31
C ASP A 248 1.85 -15.44 -14.17
N ARG A 249 1.19 -16.48 -13.66
CA ARG A 249 -0.25 -16.45 -13.36
C ARG A 249 -0.60 -15.42 -12.27
N ALA A 250 0.20 -15.35 -11.21
CA ALA A 250 0.02 -14.38 -10.15
C ALA A 250 0.15 -12.95 -10.69
N THR A 251 1.08 -12.72 -11.61
CA THR A 251 1.25 -11.42 -12.29
C THR A 251 0.03 -11.05 -13.11
N ILE A 252 -0.56 -12.00 -13.85
CA ILE A 252 -1.83 -11.75 -14.56
C ILE A 252 -2.93 -11.38 -13.56
N GLY A 253 -3.06 -12.14 -12.47
CA GLY A 253 -4.06 -11.90 -11.43
C GLY A 253 -3.91 -10.55 -10.75
N GLU A 254 -2.67 -10.11 -10.51
CA GLU A 254 -2.36 -8.78 -9.96
C GLU A 254 -2.80 -7.68 -10.92
N GLY A 255 -2.45 -7.79 -12.20
CA GLY A 255 -2.87 -6.83 -13.23
C GLY A 255 -4.40 -6.77 -13.40
N VAL A 256 -5.08 -7.93 -13.39
CA VAL A 256 -6.55 -7.98 -13.43
C VAL A 256 -7.15 -7.36 -12.16
N GLY A 257 -6.59 -7.62 -10.98
CA GLY A 257 -7.00 -6.98 -9.72
C GLY A 257 -6.85 -5.46 -9.78
N CYS A 258 -5.74 -4.96 -10.33
CA CYS A 258 -5.50 -3.53 -10.54
C CYS A 258 -6.49 -2.92 -11.56
N LEU A 259 -6.83 -3.64 -12.64
CA LEU A 259 -7.88 -3.21 -13.58
C LEU A 259 -9.24 -3.07 -12.88
N VAL A 260 -9.62 -4.08 -12.09
CA VAL A 260 -10.84 -4.02 -11.29
C VAL A 260 -10.82 -2.80 -10.35
N GLY A 261 -9.71 -2.56 -9.66
CA GLY A 261 -9.53 -1.36 -8.83
C GLY A 261 -9.77 -0.08 -9.62
N SER A 262 -9.18 0.04 -10.81
CA SER A 262 -9.31 1.22 -11.68
C SER A 262 -10.76 1.42 -12.18
N LEU A 263 -11.46 0.34 -12.55
CA LEU A 263 -12.85 0.42 -13.04
C LEU A 263 -13.82 0.96 -11.99
N PHE A 264 -13.59 0.64 -10.72
CA PHE A 264 -14.40 1.12 -9.61
C PHE A 264 -13.89 2.46 -9.04
N GLY A 265 -12.92 3.11 -9.69
CA GLY A 265 -12.35 4.37 -9.23
C GLY A 265 -11.44 4.23 -8.01
N GLY A 266 -11.11 3.00 -7.65
CA GLY A 266 -10.28 2.67 -6.51
C GLY A 266 -8.78 2.74 -6.79
N THR A 267 -8.03 2.06 -5.97
CA THR A 267 -6.56 2.09 -5.97
C THR A 267 -5.97 0.83 -6.60
N PRO A 268 -4.72 0.87 -7.08
CA PRO A 268 -3.99 -0.34 -7.47
C PRO A 268 -3.98 -1.37 -6.34
N MET A 269 -4.26 -2.61 -6.67
CA MET A 269 -4.30 -3.72 -5.73
C MET A 269 -2.91 -4.38 -5.63
N THR A 270 -2.57 -4.83 -4.43
CA THR A 270 -1.34 -5.57 -4.15
C THR A 270 -1.57 -6.63 -3.08
N GLY A 271 -0.74 -7.68 -3.08
CA GLY A 271 -0.74 -8.67 -2.02
C GLY A 271 -0.15 -8.09 -0.73
N TYR A 272 -0.90 -8.14 0.37
CA TYR A 272 -0.43 -7.61 1.66
C TYR A 272 0.54 -8.54 2.36
N SER A 273 1.74 -8.06 2.64
CA SER A 273 2.77 -8.75 3.44
C SER A 273 2.32 -8.97 4.90
N SER A 274 1.48 -8.09 5.47
CA SER A 274 0.89 -8.28 6.79
C SER A 274 0.03 -9.55 6.88
N ASN A 275 -0.57 -10.00 5.77
CA ASN A 275 -1.30 -11.27 5.71
C ASN A 275 -0.38 -12.47 5.96
N ALA A 276 0.85 -12.43 5.48
CA ALA A 276 1.84 -13.48 5.75
C ALA A 276 2.11 -13.63 7.26
N GLY A 277 2.17 -12.51 8.01
CA GLY A 277 2.29 -12.54 9.47
C GLY A 277 1.08 -13.19 10.14
N VAL A 278 -0.14 -12.90 9.69
CA VAL A 278 -1.37 -13.53 10.20
C VAL A 278 -1.37 -15.03 9.90
N LEU A 279 -1.01 -15.44 8.69
CA LEU A 279 -0.89 -16.85 8.29
C LEU A 279 0.12 -17.61 9.18
N ALA A 280 1.29 -17.02 9.44
CA ALA A 280 2.33 -17.60 10.28
C ALA A 280 1.84 -17.86 11.73
N ILE A 281 1.04 -16.93 12.28
CA ILE A 281 0.51 -17.01 13.65
C ILE A 281 -0.69 -17.96 13.73
N THR A 282 -1.63 -17.83 12.80
CA THR A 282 -2.91 -18.58 12.84
C THR A 282 -2.77 -20.00 12.30
N LYS A 283 -1.75 -20.24 11.48
CA LYS A 283 -1.56 -21.47 10.70
C LYS A 283 -2.76 -21.82 9.79
N VAL A 284 -3.63 -20.84 9.53
CA VAL A 284 -4.80 -20.99 8.64
C VAL A 284 -4.37 -20.62 7.21
N GLY A 285 -3.74 -21.55 6.51
CA GLY A 285 -3.34 -21.41 5.09
C GLY A 285 -4.44 -21.79 4.08
N SER A 286 -5.70 -21.84 4.49
CA SER A 286 -6.80 -22.23 3.60
C SER A 286 -7.15 -21.11 2.61
N ARG A 287 -7.07 -21.42 1.31
CA ARG A 287 -7.53 -20.54 0.23
C ARG A 287 -9.01 -20.21 0.35
N MET A 288 -9.83 -21.17 0.79
CA MET A 288 -11.28 -20.96 0.97
C MET A 288 -11.58 -19.93 2.04
N ALA A 289 -10.80 -19.89 3.14
CA ALA A 289 -10.93 -18.84 4.16
C ALA A 289 -10.60 -17.45 3.60
N ILE A 290 -9.62 -17.34 2.71
CA ILE A 290 -9.28 -16.09 2.04
C ILE A 290 -10.38 -15.67 1.05
N ILE A 291 -10.92 -16.61 0.28
CA ILE A 291 -12.04 -16.34 -0.65
C ILE A 291 -13.28 -15.88 0.14
N ALA A 292 -13.61 -16.53 1.26
CA ALA A 292 -14.68 -16.09 2.16
C ALA A 292 -14.43 -14.67 2.68
N GLY A 293 -13.19 -14.35 3.05
CA GLY A 293 -12.78 -12.99 3.41
C GLY A 293 -12.98 -11.98 2.27
N GLY A 294 -12.69 -12.37 1.03
CA GLY A 294 -12.97 -11.57 -0.17
C GLY A 294 -14.47 -11.31 -0.36
N MET A 295 -15.31 -12.33 -0.17
CA MET A 295 -16.78 -12.18 -0.22
C MET A 295 -17.28 -11.22 0.87
N ILE A 296 -16.77 -11.32 2.08
CA ILE A 296 -17.12 -10.39 3.16
C ILE A 296 -16.75 -8.95 2.78
N LEU A 297 -15.59 -8.74 2.15
CA LEU A 297 -15.20 -7.41 1.68
C LEU A 297 -16.13 -6.85 0.61
N MET A 298 -16.60 -7.70 -0.31
CA MET A 298 -17.60 -7.29 -1.31
C MET A 298 -18.93 -6.90 -0.64
N VAL A 299 -19.40 -7.68 0.32
CA VAL A 299 -20.61 -7.34 1.10
C VAL A 299 -20.46 -6.03 1.85
N LEU A 300 -19.32 -5.81 2.50
CA LEU A 300 -19.01 -4.53 3.15
C LEU A 300 -18.97 -3.37 2.15
N GLY A 301 -18.44 -3.60 0.95
CA GLY A 301 -18.39 -2.61 -0.13
C GLY A 301 -19.75 -2.24 -0.72
N VAL A 302 -20.83 -2.96 -0.45
CA VAL A 302 -22.21 -2.60 -0.85
C VAL A 302 -23.03 -2.00 0.31
N CYS A 303 -22.42 -1.75 1.47
CA CYS A 303 -23.05 -1.18 2.65
C CYS A 303 -22.61 0.26 2.89
N PRO A 304 -23.24 1.31 2.28
CA PRO A 304 -22.88 2.71 2.45
C PRO A 304 -22.81 3.13 3.92
N LYS A 305 -23.77 2.72 4.72
CA LYS A 305 -23.86 3.13 6.12
C LYS A 305 -22.60 2.84 6.92
N LEU A 306 -21.99 1.67 6.72
CA LEU A 306 -20.72 1.32 7.36
C LEU A 306 -19.56 2.15 6.82
N MET A 307 -19.53 2.43 5.53
CA MET A 307 -18.49 3.24 4.90
C MET A 307 -18.61 4.71 5.31
N THR A 308 -19.83 5.23 5.48
CA THR A 308 -20.06 6.59 5.98
C THR A 308 -19.57 6.72 7.43
N VAL A 309 -19.79 5.75 8.30
CA VAL A 309 -19.19 5.76 9.65
C VAL A 309 -17.65 5.85 9.59
N ILE A 310 -17.02 5.13 8.66
CA ILE A 310 -15.58 5.18 8.48
C ILE A 310 -15.13 6.53 7.89
N SER A 311 -15.88 7.09 6.96
CA SER A 311 -15.54 8.39 6.33
C SER A 311 -15.73 9.59 7.29
N CYS A 312 -16.55 9.43 8.33
CA CYS A 312 -16.72 10.45 9.40
C CYS A 312 -15.57 10.47 10.41
N ILE A 313 -14.62 9.51 10.33
CA ILE A 313 -13.44 9.56 11.19
C ILE A 313 -12.59 10.76 10.79
N PRO A 314 -12.26 11.67 11.73
CA PRO A 314 -11.50 12.88 11.40
C PRO A 314 -10.15 12.56 10.76
N THR A 315 -9.79 13.31 9.73
CA THR A 315 -8.53 13.15 8.99
C THR A 315 -7.29 13.10 9.88
N PRO A 316 -7.13 13.93 10.94
CA PRO A 316 -5.99 13.83 11.85
C PRO A 316 -5.88 12.49 12.56
N VAL A 317 -7.01 11.88 12.93
CA VAL A 317 -7.04 10.55 13.58
C VAL A 317 -6.52 9.47 12.63
N VAL A 318 -6.99 9.50 11.38
CA VAL A 318 -6.54 8.57 10.33
C VAL A 318 -5.04 8.72 10.07
N ASN A 319 -4.56 9.96 9.98
CA ASN A 319 -3.14 10.26 9.77
C ASN A 319 -2.26 9.88 10.97
N GLY A 320 -2.78 9.98 12.19
CA GLY A 320 -2.13 9.46 13.39
C GLY A 320 -1.88 7.96 13.32
N VAL A 321 -2.90 7.18 12.94
CA VAL A 321 -2.75 5.74 12.69
C VAL A 321 -1.81 5.49 11.50
N PHE A 322 -1.88 6.28 10.45
CA PHE A 322 -1.02 6.14 9.27
C PHE A 322 0.45 6.37 9.58
N ALA A 323 0.79 7.31 10.46
CA ALA A 323 2.17 7.49 10.94
C ALA A 323 2.73 6.21 11.55
N VAL A 324 1.91 5.47 12.32
CA VAL A 324 2.32 4.18 12.87
C VAL A 324 2.43 3.09 11.80
N VAL A 325 1.59 3.13 10.76
CA VAL A 325 1.74 2.25 9.59
C VAL A 325 3.07 2.50 8.89
N CYS A 326 3.51 3.75 8.74
CA CYS A 326 4.84 4.07 8.20
C CYS A 326 5.96 3.44 9.05
N ILE A 327 5.87 3.49 10.39
CA ILE A 327 6.81 2.81 11.29
C ILE A 327 6.84 1.30 11.03
N LEU A 328 5.68 0.68 10.83
CA LEU A 328 5.58 -0.76 10.53
C LEU A 328 6.22 -1.10 9.17
N LEU A 329 5.99 -0.27 8.15
CA LEU A 329 6.63 -0.45 6.83
C LEU A 329 8.15 -0.37 6.95
N ILE A 330 8.69 0.65 7.63
CA ILE A 330 10.12 0.80 7.90
C ILE A 330 10.66 -0.44 8.62
N SER A 331 10.01 -0.87 9.70
CA SER A 331 10.41 -2.04 10.47
C SER A 331 10.41 -3.33 9.65
N ASN A 332 9.40 -3.53 8.81
CA ASN A 332 9.31 -4.69 7.93
C ASN A 332 10.38 -4.66 6.83
N GLY A 333 10.62 -3.49 6.24
CA GLY A 333 11.71 -3.28 5.27
C GLY A 333 13.07 -3.65 5.86
N ILE A 334 13.38 -3.19 7.07
CA ILE A 334 14.61 -3.52 7.80
C ILE A 334 14.72 -5.04 8.01
N LYS A 335 13.67 -5.70 8.47
CA LYS A 335 13.66 -7.17 8.70
C LYS A 335 13.98 -7.94 7.42
N ILE A 336 13.41 -7.53 6.29
CA ILE A 336 13.65 -8.18 5.00
C ILE A 336 15.09 -7.92 4.53
N ILE A 337 15.61 -6.70 4.71
CA ILE A 337 16.99 -6.36 4.38
C ILE A 337 17.97 -7.22 5.21
N GLN A 338 17.69 -7.41 6.50
CA GLN A 338 18.52 -8.22 7.40
C GLN A 338 18.44 -9.73 7.16
N SER A 339 17.50 -10.21 6.32
CA SER A 339 17.42 -11.65 5.97
C SER A 339 18.59 -12.13 5.12
N GLU A 340 19.32 -11.21 4.48
CA GLU A 340 20.58 -11.48 3.78
C GLU A 340 21.75 -10.77 4.49
N PRO A 341 22.98 -11.33 4.46
CA PRO A 341 24.14 -10.66 5.03
C PRO A 341 24.40 -9.34 4.31
N LEU A 342 24.49 -8.24 5.06
CA LEU A 342 24.80 -6.92 4.55
C LEU A 342 26.32 -6.84 4.26
N ASP A 343 26.67 -7.05 3.01
CA ASP A 343 28.02 -6.75 2.53
C ASP A 343 28.16 -5.26 2.17
N GLU A 344 29.37 -4.82 1.85
CA GLU A 344 29.67 -3.44 1.47
C GLU A 344 28.80 -2.97 0.28
N ARG A 345 28.60 -3.85 -0.71
CA ARG A 345 27.76 -3.59 -1.88
C ARG A 345 26.28 -3.36 -1.48
N SER A 346 25.74 -4.26 -0.68
CA SER A 346 24.33 -4.17 -0.22
C SER A 346 24.11 -2.93 0.64
N SER A 347 25.08 -2.58 1.50
CA SER A 347 25.02 -1.38 2.33
C SER A 347 25.02 -0.10 1.48
N LEU A 348 25.83 -0.05 0.41
CA LEU A 348 25.84 1.07 -0.53
C LEU A 348 24.50 1.20 -1.26
N ILE A 349 23.91 0.09 -1.73
CA ILE A 349 22.61 0.11 -2.39
C ILE A 349 21.53 0.67 -1.46
N VAL A 350 21.47 0.21 -0.21
CA VAL A 350 20.52 0.73 0.81
C VAL A 350 20.75 2.23 1.01
N GLY A 351 21.98 2.63 1.32
CA GLY A 351 22.31 4.01 1.67
C GLY A 351 21.98 4.99 0.55
N ILE A 352 22.45 4.71 -0.68
CA ILE A 352 22.21 5.60 -1.83
C ILE A 352 20.73 5.68 -2.16
N SER A 353 20.01 4.56 -2.15
CA SER A 353 18.58 4.52 -2.48
C SER A 353 17.73 5.26 -1.46
N VAL A 354 18.04 5.12 -0.17
CA VAL A 354 17.32 5.82 0.91
C VAL A 354 17.62 7.33 0.86
N VAL A 355 18.89 7.72 0.70
CA VAL A 355 19.27 9.15 0.60
C VAL A 355 18.60 9.80 -0.60
N ALA A 356 18.55 9.13 -1.75
CA ALA A 356 17.89 9.65 -2.93
C ALA A 356 16.38 9.83 -2.72
N ALA A 357 15.72 8.88 -2.03
CA ALA A 357 14.31 9.02 -1.69
C ALA A 357 14.05 10.17 -0.71
N VAL A 358 14.92 10.33 0.31
CA VAL A 358 14.80 11.44 1.28
C VAL A 358 15.08 12.78 0.60
N ALA A 359 16.03 12.85 -0.33
CA ALA A 359 16.32 14.07 -1.07
C ALA A 359 15.08 14.64 -1.77
N THR A 360 14.19 13.78 -2.31
CA THR A 360 12.93 14.24 -2.94
C THR A 360 11.98 14.94 -1.96
N ILE A 361 12.07 14.63 -0.67
CA ILE A 361 11.23 15.24 0.38
C ILE A 361 11.76 16.63 0.76
N VAL A 362 13.08 16.82 0.69
CA VAL A 362 13.78 18.03 1.16
C VAL A 362 13.94 19.07 0.05
N VAL A 363 13.93 18.64 -1.22
CA VAL A 363 14.03 19.58 -2.36
C VAL A 363 12.86 20.55 -2.33
N PRO A 364 13.10 21.88 -2.40
CA PRO A 364 12.05 22.87 -2.42
C PRO A 364 11.06 22.65 -3.57
N THR A 365 9.79 22.84 -3.29
CA THR A 365 8.69 22.62 -4.28
C THR A 365 8.86 23.50 -5.51
N ASP A 366 9.40 24.70 -5.37
CA ASP A 366 9.65 25.63 -6.48
C ASP A 366 10.68 25.05 -7.48
N VAL A 367 11.71 24.36 -6.98
CA VAL A 367 12.70 23.68 -7.83
C VAL A 367 12.06 22.52 -8.56
N VAL A 368 11.24 21.73 -7.87
CA VAL A 368 10.53 20.58 -8.49
C VAL A 368 9.54 21.09 -9.54
N ASN A 369 8.81 22.18 -9.26
CA ASN A 369 7.83 22.76 -10.18
C ASN A 369 8.47 23.38 -11.44
N ALA A 370 9.72 23.80 -11.36
CA ALA A 370 10.48 24.31 -12.51
C ALA A 370 10.98 23.20 -13.44
N MET A 371 10.90 21.92 -13.02
CA MET A 371 11.34 20.79 -13.83
C MET A 371 10.29 20.44 -14.91
N PRO A 372 10.72 19.77 -16.00
CA PRO A 372 9.77 19.19 -16.97
C PRO A 372 8.74 18.30 -16.24
N GLN A 373 7.50 18.34 -16.68
CA GLN A 373 6.35 17.73 -15.99
C GLN A 373 6.56 16.26 -15.60
N PHE A 374 7.19 15.45 -16.47
CA PHE A 374 7.51 14.05 -16.15
C PHE A 374 8.51 13.96 -14.96
N LEU A 375 9.54 14.80 -14.98
CA LEU A 375 10.55 14.82 -13.93
C LEU A 375 9.97 15.34 -12.61
N ASN A 376 9.07 16.32 -12.68
CA ASN A 376 8.31 16.84 -11.54
C ASN A 376 7.51 15.68 -10.88
N TYR A 377 6.71 14.94 -11.63
CA TYR A 377 5.95 13.81 -11.08
C TYR A 377 6.83 12.71 -10.52
N PHE A 378 7.94 12.40 -11.20
CA PHE A 378 8.90 11.39 -10.74
C PHE A 378 9.56 11.83 -9.44
N MET A 379 10.03 13.07 -9.36
CA MET A 379 10.65 13.65 -8.16
C MET A 379 9.65 13.88 -7.02
N SER A 380 8.37 14.02 -7.31
CA SER A 380 7.31 14.08 -6.30
C SER A 380 7.07 12.73 -5.59
N SER A 381 7.60 11.63 -6.13
CA SER A 381 7.48 10.30 -5.56
C SER A 381 8.83 9.77 -5.08
N GLY A 382 9.13 9.98 -3.80
CA GLY A 382 10.37 9.44 -3.19
C GLY A 382 10.49 7.93 -3.35
N THR A 383 9.36 7.22 -3.34
CA THR A 383 9.33 5.78 -3.61
C THR A 383 9.78 5.46 -5.03
N ALA A 384 9.31 6.20 -6.04
CA ALA A 384 9.70 5.96 -7.44
C ALA A 384 11.21 6.19 -7.64
N VAL A 385 11.74 7.29 -7.11
CA VAL A 385 13.17 7.64 -7.21
C VAL A 385 14.02 6.59 -6.50
N GLY A 386 13.73 6.31 -5.24
CA GLY A 386 14.56 5.41 -4.43
C GLY A 386 14.50 3.96 -4.93
N ALA A 387 13.33 3.47 -5.33
CA ALA A 387 13.18 2.13 -5.90
C ALA A 387 13.93 1.99 -7.24
N THR A 388 13.86 3.01 -8.11
CA THR A 388 14.61 3.01 -9.37
C THR A 388 16.10 2.90 -9.12
N ILE A 389 16.62 3.71 -8.21
CA ILE A 389 18.05 3.70 -7.86
C ILE A 389 18.45 2.37 -7.27
N ALA A 390 17.63 1.78 -6.38
CA ALA A 390 17.89 0.46 -5.82
C ALA A 390 18.02 -0.62 -6.91
N VAL A 391 17.10 -0.65 -7.87
CA VAL A 391 17.11 -1.62 -8.97
C VAL A 391 18.28 -1.37 -9.92
N VAL A 392 18.55 -0.11 -10.29
CA VAL A 392 19.68 0.25 -11.17
C VAL A 392 21.00 -0.15 -10.53
N LEU A 393 21.22 0.20 -9.27
CA LEU A 393 22.45 -0.18 -8.54
C LEU A 393 22.58 -1.69 -8.40
N GLN A 394 21.46 -2.39 -8.17
CA GLN A 394 21.44 -3.86 -8.11
C GLN A 394 21.90 -4.50 -9.42
N LEU A 395 21.56 -3.91 -10.55
CA LEU A 395 21.95 -4.41 -11.88
C LEU A 395 23.36 -4.00 -12.28
N CYS A 396 23.79 -2.79 -11.89
CA CYS A 396 25.07 -2.22 -12.29
C CYS A 396 26.24 -2.68 -11.40
N LEU A 397 26.02 -2.83 -10.10
CA LEU A 397 27.09 -3.23 -9.19
C LEU A 397 27.38 -4.73 -9.27
N PRO A 398 28.62 -5.14 -9.51
CA PRO A 398 28.98 -6.56 -9.63
C PRO A 398 28.78 -7.29 -8.31
N ARG A 399 28.22 -8.51 -8.38
CA ARG A 399 28.18 -9.42 -7.22
C ARG A 399 29.55 -10.03 -7.02
N LYS A 400 30.16 -9.85 -5.84
CA LYS A 400 31.33 -10.66 -5.46
C LYS A 400 30.88 -12.13 -5.47
N LYS A 401 31.53 -12.99 -6.30
CA LYS A 401 31.35 -14.44 -6.22
C LYS A 401 31.64 -14.85 -4.78
N LYS A 402 30.72 -15.58 -4.12
CA LYS A 402 31.03 -16.22 -2.82
C LYS A 402 32.32 -17.01 -3.03
N ALA A 403 33.39 -16.63 -2.34
CA ALA A 403 34.57 -17.45 -2.26
C ALA A 403 34.13 -18.79 -1.67
N VAL A 404 34.24 -19.86 -2.45
CA VAL A 404 34.11 -21.22 -1.96
C VAL A 404 35.18 -21.34 -0.86
N LYS A 405 34.77 -21.40 0.42
CA LYS A 405 35.67 -21.81 1.49
C LYS A 405 36.07 -23.24 1.16
N VAL A 406 37.22 -23.39 0.54
CA VAL A 406 37.93 -24.67 0.51
C VAL A 406 38.32 -24.92 1.96
N ALA A 407 37.61 -25.79 2.63
CA ALA A 407 38.05 -26.33 3.90
C ALA A 407 39.33 -27.14 3.59
N PHE A 408 40.47 -26.57 3.96
CA PHE A 408 41.68 -27.39 4.11
C PHE A 408 41.46 -28.17 5.40
N GLU A 409 41.08 -29.45 5.25
CA GLU A 409 41.30 -30.47 6.27
C GLU A 409 42.80 -30.66 6.38
N GLY A 410 43.41 -30.26 7.51
CA GLY A 410 44.74 -30.55 7.96
C GLY A 410 44.65 -31.38 9.22
#